data_3ab70d142fc020384939f17f6cf9cf0f
#
_entry.id   3ab70d142fc020384939f17f6cf9cf0f
#
_cell.length_a   1.000
_cell.length_b   1.000
_cell.length_c   1.000
_cell.angle_alpha   90.00
_cell.angle_beta   90.00
_cell.angle_gamma   90.00
#
_symmetry.space_group_name_H-M   'P 1'
#
loop_
_entity.id
_entity.type
_entity.pdbx_description
1 polymer ?
#
loop_
_entity_poly.entity_id
_entity_poly.type
_entity_poly.pdbx_seq_one_letter_code
_entity_poly.pdbx_strand_id
1 'polypeptide(L)'
;MRWTPWSLCVLALLTACADDAGLGSEGGSTGTEGGTSDSTSATETSGEGSTTQDPAESETSETNEGTEEAEGTEEETTGPPEPFCGDGNVDPDEECDDGNDNDFDGCLSDCTEVELIESPELEWEYFEIPGTQCMDGSPAGFGVNYNPDSPDVMIYLEGGGACFGDACDFTAFSLPFVPPGDGIFSRGNDNNPVNDWTMIYVPYCTGDIHAGDGEYELGGQVRQFRGYSNITTYLQQIVPSFPAERVLLTGISAGGFGAALNATQVANAYGDQVELTVVDDSGPPLSNDVIAPCLQETFREVWNLDATVLAECPDCDPTDFATTLIEHVFDNYPNIQFGLFSNTADAIISTYMGAGWGNGIWNNCDGLPTTVPGPVYNQDLQAIRAAHMDEASTMYVFGIGHTALRVGYNITFADGVSLPNWIGMVIDGQNVHVGP
;
A
#
# COMPACT_ATOMS: atom_id res chain seq x y z
N MET A 1 13.17 -30.40 -13.52
CA MET A 1 12.97 -29.27 -12.62
C MET A 1 14.13 -29.29 -11.63
N ARG A 2 15.03 -28.37 -11.73
CA ARG A 2 16.15 -28.21 -10.78
C ARG A 2 15.71 -27.14 -9.78
N TRP A 3 15.48 -27.52 -8.56
CA TRP A 3 15.25 -26.62 -7.43
C TRP A 3 16.52 -25.79 -7.22
N THR A 4 16.39 -24.49 -7.29
CA THR A 4 17.49 -23.58 -6.95
C THR A 4 17.66 -23.53 -5.42
N PRO A 5 18.87 -23.28 -4.89
CA PRO A 5 19.16 -23.34 -3.45
C PRO A 5 18.38 -22.32 -2.59
N TRP A 6 17.63 -21.43 -3.19
CA TRP A 6 16.88 -20.35 -2.56
C TRP A 6 15.63 -20.79 -1.79
N SER A 7 14.89 -21.74 -2.34
CA SER A 7 13.68 -22.25 -1.67
C SER A 7 13.97 -22.97 -0.35
N LEU A 8 15.20 -23.36 -0.09
CA LEU A 8 15.58 -24.06 1.14
C LEU A 8 15.99 -23.11 2.29
N CYS A 9 16.39 -21.86 2.02
CA CYS A 9 16.74 -20.92 3.08
C CYS A 9 15.54 -20.24 3.72
N VAL A 10 14.50 -19.94 2.95
CA VAL A 10 13.27 -19.28 3.47
C VAL A 10 12.42 -20.27 4.29
N LEU A 11 12.36 -21.53 3.87
CA LEU A 11 11.64 -22.57 4.62
C LEU A 11 12.31 -22.94 5.96
N ALA A 12 13.64 -22.75 6.08
CA ALA A 12 14.38 -22.99 7.32
C ALA A 12 14.19 -21.89 8.37
N LEU A 13 13.84 -20.66 7.94
CA LEU A 13 13.55 -19.54 8.84
C LEU A 13 12.14 -19.61 9.44
N LEU A 14 11.19 -20.25 8.75
CA LEU A 14 9.81 -20.40 9.23
C LEU A 14 9.65 -21.49 10.32
N THR A 15 10.63 -22.39 10.49
CA THR A 15 10.60 -23.45 11.50
C THR A 15 11.43 -23.15 12.75
N ALA A 16 12.14 -22.03 12.83
CA ALA A 16 13.02 -21.68 13.95
C ALA A 16 12.36 -20.80 15.04
N CYS A 17 11.09 -20.46 14.93
CA CYS A 17 10.39 -19.59 15.89
C CYS A 17 9.51 -20.30 16.93
N ALA A 18 9.73 -21.60 17.16
CA ALA A 18 9.12 -22.29 18.31
C ALA A 18 10.20 -23.02 19.09
N ASP A 19 10.49 -22.55 20.30
CA ASP A 19 11.41 -23.07 21.32
C ASP A 19 12.78 -22.37 21.39
N ASP A 20 12.95 -21.39 22.27
CA ASP A 20 13.87 -21.47 23.40
C ASP A 20 13.68 -20.29 24.38
N ALA A 21 13.16 -20.59 25.53
CA ALA A 21 13.27 -19.79 26.72
C ALA A 21 14.22 -20.53 27.68
N GLY A 22 15.43 -19.98 27.93
CA GLY A 22 16.32 -20.56 28.92
C GLY A 22 17.70 -19.90 29.01
N LEU A 23 17.83 -18.93 29.88
CA LEU A 23 18.88 -18.65 30.91
C LEU A 23 20.36 -19.06 30.67
N GLY A 24 21.25 -18.09 30.94
CA GLY A 24 22.59 -18.35 31.51
C GLY A 24 23.72 -17.49 30.95
N SER A 25 24.04 -16.48 31.53
CA SER A 25 25.08 -15.79 32.32
C SER A 25 26.56 -16.13 32.03
N GLU A 26 27.38 -15.04 32.11
CA GLU A 26 28.82 -14.94 32.38
C GLU A 26 29.79 -15.25 31.25
N GLY A 27 30.80 -14.48 30.90
CA GLY A 27 31.61 -13.49 31.55
C GLY A 27 32.96 -13.41 30.84
N GLY A 28 33.65 -12.26 30.91
CA GLY A 28 35.12 -12.14 30.79
C GLY A 28 35.66 -11.67 29.44
N SER A 29 35.98 -10.43 29.24
CA SER A 29 37.15 -9.64 29.67
C SER A 29 38.39 -9.75 28.76
N THR A 30 38.94 -8.55 28.46
CA THR A 30 40.29 -8.16 28.05
C THR A 30 40.66 -8.38 26.57
N GLY A 31 41.25 -7.45 25.90
CA GLY A 31 41.88 -6.19 26.09
C GLY A 31 42.69 -5.77 24.88
N THR A 32 42.82 -4.49 24.80
CA THR A 32 43.97 -3.66 24.42
C THR A 32 44.56 -3.63 23.01
N GLU A 33 44.61 -2.37 22.61
CA GLU A 33 45.65 -1.60 21.89
C GLU A 33 45.78 -1.81 20.37
N GLY A 34 45.82 -0.81 19.56
CA GLY A 34 46.33 0.54 19.59
C GLY A 34 47.02 0.75 18.26
N GLY A 35 46.89 1.88 17.63
CA GLY A 35 47.67 2.19 16.44
C GLY A 35 47.12 3.34 15.61
N THR A 36 47.50 4.50 16.04
CA THR A 36 47.46 5.79 15.34
C THR A 36 48.35 5.83 14.11
N SER A 37 47.96 6.60 13.12
CA SER A 37 48.72 7.58 12.32
C SER A 37 47.89 7.96 11.10
N ASP A 38 47.40 9.13 10.98
CA ASP A 38 47.97 10.47 10.75
C ASP A 38 48.58 10.64 9.35
N SER A 39 48.11 11.69 8.79
CA SER A 39 48.70 12.69 7.92
C SER A 39 48.10 12.82 6.52
N THR A 40 47.43 13.92 6.39
CA THR A 40 47.79 15.21 5.72
C THR A 40 47.69 15.18 4.21
N SER A 41 46.85 15.98 3.68
CA SER A 41 46.98 17.40 3.37
C SER A 41 47.13 17.69 1.89
N ALA A 42 46.31 18.58 1.48
CA ALA A 42 46.53 19.76 0.61
C ALA A 42 46.50 19.54 -0.91
N THR A 43 45.95 20.33 -1.69
CA THR A 43 45.66 21.74 -1.89
C THR A 43 45.42 21.96 -3.37
N GLU A 44 44.38 22.75 -3.68
CA GLU A 44 44.31 23.81 -4.72
C GLU A 44 44.73 23.48 -6.17
N THR A 45 44.06 23.97 -7.21
CA THR A 45 43.75 25.35 -7.61
C THR A 45 42.87 25.40 -8.83
N SER A 46 41.86 26.23 -8.78
CA SER A 46 41.46 27.36 -9.67
C SER A 46 41.67 27.31 -11.20
N GLY A 47 40.65 27.84 -11.87
CA GLY A 47 40.71 28.36 -13.23
C GLY A 47 39.31 28.63 -13.79
N GLU A 48 38.77 29.68 -13.56
CA GLU A 48 38.27 30.90 -14.21
C GLU A 48 38.11 30.86 -15.74
N GLY A 49 36.99 31.46 -16.19
CA GLY A 49 36.82 32.09 -17.48
C GLY A 49 35.44 31.85 -18.09
N SER A 50 34.40 32.67 -17.79
CA SER A 50 34.03 33.95 -18.42
C SER A 50 33.88 33.80 -19.96
N THR A 51 32.83 34.16 -20.60
CA THR A 51 31.96 35.30 -20.70
C THR A 51 30.98 35.16 -21.87
N THR A 52 29.75 35.65 -21.68
CA THR A 52 28.95 36.55 -22.54
C THR A 52 28.61 36.08 -23.96
N GLN A 53 27.42 36.22 -24.49
CA GLN A 53 26.51 37.36 -24.60
C GLN A 53 25.21 36.92 -25.28
N ASP A 54 24.10 37.44 -24.80
CA ASP A 54 22.89 37.75 -25.58
C ASP A 54 23.23 38.85 -26.64
N PRO A 55 22.43 39.09 -27.68
CA PRO A 55 21.14 39.77 -27.58
C PRO A 55 20.07 39.35 -28.63
N ALA A 56 18.82 39.39 -28.31
CA ALA A 56 17.70 40.28 -28.56
C ALA A 56 17.48 40.85 -30.00
N GLU A 57 16.18 41.04 -30.23
CA GLU A 57 15.47 41.84 -31.24
C GLU A 57 14.93 41.06 -32.46
N SER A 58 13.77 41.34 -32.99
CA SER A 58 12.64 42.24 -32.70
C SER A 58 11.56 41.98 -33.75
N GLU A 59 10.31 42.19 -33.34
CA GLU A 59 9.18 42.74 -34.10
C GLU A 59 8.99 42.40 -35.59
N THR A 60 7.77 42.00 -35.98
CA THR A 60 6.82 42.99 -36.56
C THR A 60 5.42 42.41 -36.71
N SER A 61 4.47 43.20 -36.25
CA SER A 61 3.04 43.17 -36.50
C SER A 61 2.69 43.36 -37.97
N GLU A 62 1.68 42.66 -38.46
CA GLU A 62 0.80 43.22 -39.49
C GLU A 62 -0.65 42.82 -39.23
N THR A 63 -1.43 43.85 -38.99
CA THR A 63 -2.90 43.89 -38.96
C THR A 63 -3.44 43.64 -40.36
N ASN A 64 -4.51 42.86 -40.47
CA ASN A 64 -5.45 43.03 -41.58
C ASN A 64 -6.90 42.88 -41.07
N GLU A 65 -7.58 44.00 -41.07
CA GLU A 65 -9.02 44.14 -40.92
C GLU A 65 -9.73 43.58 -42.16
N GLY A 66 -10.77 42.80 -41.91
CA GLY A 66 -11.68 42.37 -42.94
C GLY A 66 -12.99 41.92 -42.30
N THR A 67 -13.85 42.91 -42.09
CA THR A 67 -15.28 42.75 -41.80
C THR A 67 -15.99 41.95 -42.89
N GLU A 68 -16.70 40.90 -42.51
CA GLU A 68 -17.99 40.56 -43.12
C GLU A 68 -18.87 39.85 -42.06
N GLU A 69 -19.91 40.57 -41.66
CA GLU A 69 -21.02 40.09 -40.87
C GLU A 69 -21.77 39.03 -41.69
N ALA A 70 -21.75 37.77 -41.22
CA ALA A 70 -22.80 36.80 -41.56
C ALA A 70 -23.55 36.52 -40.28
N GLU A 71 -24.74 37.13 -40.17
CA GLU A 71 -25.78 36.69 -39.27
C GLU A 71 -26.18 35.24 -39.62
N GLY A 72 -25.49 34.27 -39.04
CA GLY A 72 -25.99 32.93 -38.90
C GLY A 72 -26.93 32.90 -37.68
N THR A 73 -28.20 32.87 -37.96
CA THR A 73 -29.20 32.40 -37.01
C THR A 73 -28.82 30.98 -36.61
N GLU A 74 -28.17 30.81 -35.49
CA GLU A 74 -28.12 29.53 -34.81
C GLU A 74 -29.58 29.22 -34.44
N GLU A 75 -30.23 28.34 -35.20
CA GLU A 75 -31.39 27.60 -34.72
C GLU A 75 -30.88 26.80 -33.52
N GLU A 76 -31.18 27.27 -32.30
CA GLU A 76 -31.22 26.38 -31.16
C GLU A 76 -32.12 25.21 -31.51
N THR A 77 -31.51 24.08 -31.85
CA THR A 77 -32.22 22.81 -31.92
C THR A 77 -32.65 22.49 -30.49
N THR A 78 -33.86 22.96 -30.10
CA THR A 78 -34.54 22.50 -28.90
C THR A 78 -35.11 21.10 -29.19
N GLY A 79 -34.21 20.17 -29.48
CA GLY A 79 -34.48 18.74 -29.29
C GLY A 79 -34.31 18.44 -27.80
N PRO A 80 -34.98 17.43 -27.25
CA PRO A 80 -34.62 16.91 -25.97
C PRO A 80 -33.10 16.65 -25.98
N PRO A 81 -32.39 16.90 -24.86
CA PRO A 81 -30.97 16.54 -24.77
C PRO A 81 -30.79 15.10 -25.27
N GLU A 82 -29.71 14.85 -26.01
CA GLU A 82 -29.40 13.48 -26.39
C GLU A 82 -29.15 12.67 -25.11
N PRO A 83 -29.71 11.45 -25.01
CA PRO A 83 -29.52 10.57 -23.89
C PRO A 83 -28.02 10.39 -23.58
N PHE A 84 -27.62 10.59 -22.35
CA PHE A 84 -26.25 10.27 -21.91
C PHE A 84 -26.23 9.92 -20.43
N CYS A 85 -25.40 8.98 -20.06
CA CYS A 85 -25.19 8.55 -18.68
C CYS A 85 -24.77 9.74 -17.79
N GLY A 86 -25.42 9.88 -16.62
CA GLY A 86 -25.17 10.96 -15.66
C GLY A 86 -26.11 12.17 -15.81
N ASP A 87 -27.18 12.09 -16.62
CA ASP A 87 -28.16 13.18 -16.76
C ASP A 87 -29.32 13.10 -15.73
N GLY A 88 -29.38 12.02 -14.96
CA GLY A 88 -30.37 11.75 -13.93
C GLY A 88 -31.67 11.15 -14.46
N ASN A 89 -31.69 10.65 -15.71
CA ASN A 89 -32.83 9.98 -16.30
C ASN A 89 -32.41 8.67 -16.95
N VAL A 90 -32.88 7.56 -16.45
CA VAL A 90 -32.58 6.25 -17.02
C VAL A 90 -33.11 6.15 -18.47
N ASP A 91 -32.23 6.14 -19.43
CA ASP A 91 -32.53 6.02 -20.86
C ASP A 91 -32.67 4.55 -21.29
N PRO A 92 -33.21 4.26 -22.51
CA PRO A 92 -33.53 2.88 -22.93
C PRO A 92 -32.35 1.90 -22.98
N ASP A 93 -31.13 2.41 -23.07
CA ASP A 93 -29.89 1.60 -23.18
C ASP A 93 -29.10 1.60 -21.85
N GLU A 94 -29.66 2.15 -20.76
CA GLU A 94 -29.07 2.25 -19.44
C GLU A 94 -29.76 1.33 -18.44
N GLU A 95 -28.99 0.76 -17.51
CA GLU A 95 -29.51 -0.05 -16.40
C GLU A 95 -29.84 0.83 -15.19
N CYS A 96 -29.09 1.93 -14.98
CA CYS A 96 -29.28 2.93 -13.96
C CYS A 96 -28.81 4.30 -14.46
N ASP A 97 -29.22 5.38 -13.81
CA ASP A 97 -28.67 6.74 -13.92
C ASP A 97 -29.04 7.50 -12.64
N ASP A 98 -28.06 7.84 -11.83
CA ASP A 98 -28.22 8.56 -10.57
C ASP A 98 -27.81 10.04 -10.67
N GLY A 99 -27.42 10.48 -11.88
CA GLY A 99 -27.13 11.88 -12.18
C GLY A 99 -25.72 12.32 -11.75
N ASN A 100 -24.80 11.38 -11.57
CA ASN A 100 -23.41 11.67 -11.22
C ASN A 100 -22.43 10.67 -11.85
N ASP A 101 -21.11 10.89 -11.68
CA ASP A 101 -20.03 10.05 -12.23
C ASP A 101 -19.33 9.22 -11.13
N ASN A 102 -19.99 8.96 -9.99
CA ASN A 102 -19.41 8.25 -8.87
C ASN A 102 -19.60 6.75 -9.01
N ASP A 103 -18.55 6.01 -9.32
CA ASP A 103 -18.58 4.55 -9.51
C ASP A 103 -18.79 3.74 -8.20
N PHE A 104 -18.97 4.40 -7.03
CA PHE A 104 -19.00 3.73 -5.73
C PHE A 104 -20.35 3.85 -5.00
N ASP A 105 -21.41 4.28 -5.64
CA ASP A 105 -22.72 4.48 -5.01
C ASP A 105 -23.82 3.53 -5.52
N GLY A 106 -23.47 2.64 -6.46
CA GLY A 106 -24.34 1.58 -6.96
C GLY A 106 -24.72 1.71 -8.44
N CYS A 107 -24.41 2.84 -9.07
CA CYS A 107 -24.51 3.03 -10.52
C CYS A 107 -23.13 3.45 -11.06
N LEU A 108 -22.57 2.68 -11.98
CA LEU A 108 -21.29 3.03 -12.56
C LEU A 108 -21.43 4.16 -13.58
N SER A 109 -20.34 4.88 -13.83
CA SER A 109 -20.28 5.99 -14.81
C SER A 109 -20.58 5.60 -16.27
N ASP A 110 -20.69 4.30 -16.54
CA ASP A 110 -21.19 3.75 -17.81
C ASP A 110 -22.67 3.31 -17.77
N CYS A 111 -23.39 3.68 -16.69
CA CYS A 111 -24.78 3.34 -16.41
C CYS A 111 -25.08 1.84 -16.26
N THR A 112 -24.11 1.09 -15.82
CA THR A 112 -24.28 -0.30 -15.39
C THR A 112 -24.64 -0.35 -13.91
N GLU A 113 -25.75 -1.02 -13.57
CA GLU A 113 -26.17 -1.20 -12.17
C GLU A 113 -25.27 -2.20 -11.44
N VAL A 114 -24.77 -1.83 -10.26
CA VAL A 114 -23.99 -2.72 -9.42
C VAL A 114 -24.88 -3.72 -8.69
N GLU A 115 -24.69 -5.02 -8.91
CA GLU A 115 -25.37 -6.07 -8.16
C GLU A 115 -24.88 -6.09 -6.71
N LEU A 116 -25.74 -5.70 -5.76
CA LEU A 116 -25.37 -5.64 -4.35
C LEU A 116 -25.09 -7.04 -3.79
N ILE A 117 -24.09 -7.14 -2.94
CA ILE A 117 -23.70 -8.38 -2.27
C ILE A 117 -24.62 -8.66 -1.11
N GLU A 118 -25.33 -9.79 -1.15
CA GLU A 118 -26.07 -10.34 -0.03
C GLU A 118 -25.21 -11.42 0.64
N SER A 119 -24.79 -11.19 1.89
CA SER A 119 -23.96 -12.11 2.66
C SER A 119 -24.69 -12.61 3.92
N PRO A 120 -24.46 -13.87 4.34
CA PRO A 120 -25.04 -14.36 5.58
C PRO A 120 -24.50 -13.63 6.81
N GLU A 121 -25.35 -13.47 7.81
CA GLU A 121 -25.00 -12.78 9.06
C GLU A 121 -23.97 -13.58 9.86
N LEU A 122 -22.84 -12.96 10.22
CA LEU A 122 -21.78 -13.49 11.08
C LEU A 122 -21.16 -14.81 10.60
N GLU A 123 -21.36 -15.17 9.35
CA GLU A 123 -20.74 -16.30 8.69
C GLU A 123 -19.89 -15.83 7.52
N TRP A 124 -18.78 -16.50 7.22
CA TRP A 124 -17.93 -16.17 6.10
C TRP A 124 -18.49 -16.74 4.80
N GLU A 125 -18.64 -15.87 3.79
CA GLU A 125 -18.90 -16.24 2.41
C GLU A 125 -17.87 -15.60 1.48
N TYR A 126 -17.44 -16.31 0.45
CA TYR A 126 -16.50 -15.81 -0.54
C TYR A 126 -17.23 -15.49 -1.83
N PHE A 127 -16.98 -14.30 -2.35
CA PHE A 127 -17.53 -13.78 -3.60
C PHE A 127 -16.41 -13.64 -4.62
N GLU A 128 -16.54 -14.34 -5.74
CA GLU A 128 -15.71 -14.12 -6.92
C GLU A 128 -16.26 -12.91 -7.66
N ILE A 129 -15.43 -11.90 -7.91
CA ILE A 129 -15.87 -10.63 -8.49
C ILE A 129 -15.53 -10.59 -9.98
N PRO A 130 -16.52 -10.41 -10.86
CA PRO A 130 -16.29 -10.31 -12.29
C PRO A 130 -15.31 -9.19 -12.64
N GLY A 131 -14.44 -9.44 -13.63
CA GLY A 131 -13.45 -8.46 -14.08
C GLY A 131 -12.14 -8.44 -13.27
N THR A 132 -12.07 -9.14 -12.13
CA THR A 132 -10.87 -9.21 -11.29
C THR A 132 -10.04 -10.46 -11.57
N GLN A 133 -8.71 -10.37 -11.39
CA GLN A 133 -7.80 -11.45 -11.73
C GLN A 133 -6.66 -11.60 -10.73
N CYS A 134 -6.29 -12.85 -10.47
CA CYS A 134 -5.04 -13.22 -9.84
C CYS A 134 -3.87 -13.17 -10.84
N MET A 135 -2.64 -13.27 -10.35
CA MET A 135 -1.41 -13.21 -11.16
C MET A 135 -1.34 -14.27 -12.27
N ASP A 136 -1.98 -15.41 -12.11
CA ASP A 136 -2.05 -16.49 -13.11
C ASP A 136 -3.23 -16.37 -14.08
N GLY A 137 -4.01 -15.29 -13.97
CA GLY A 137 -5.20 -15.03 -14.77
C GLY A 137 -6.48 -15.72 -14.28
N SER A 138 -6.41 -16.45 -13.15
CA SER A 138 -7.62 -17.00 -12.52
C SER A 138 -8.47 -15.88 -11.90
N PRO A 139 -9.80 -16.09 -11.75
CA PRO A 139 -10.66 -15.12 -11.08
C PRO A 139 -10.21 -14.81 -9.65
N ALA A 140 -10.43 -13.56 -9.24
CA ALA A 140 -10.17 -13.08 -7.90
C ALA A 140 -11.49 -12.67 -7.19
N GLY A 141 -11.43 -12.26 -5.93
CA GLY A 141 -12.58 -11.87 -5.14
C GLY A 141 -12.24 -11.68 -3.67
N PHE A 142 -13.24 -11.57 -2.83
CA PHE A 142 -13.06 -11.36 -1.40
C PHE A 142 -14.07 -12.15 -0.56
N GLY A 143 -13.73 -12.38 0.71
CA GLY A 143 -14.62 -12.96 1.69
C GLY A 143 -15.31 -11.90 2.52
N VAL A 144 -16.56 -12.13 2.89
CA VAL A 144 -17.35 -11.27 3.77
C VAL A 144 -17.81 -12.03 4.99
N ASN A 145 -17.73 -11.39 6.15
CA ASN A 145 -18.39 -11.81 7.38
C ASN A 145 -19.24 -10.64 7.86
N TYR A 146 -20.47 -10.60 7.42
CA TYR A 146 -21.38 -9.48 7.59
C TYR A 146 -21.97 -9.39 8.99
N ASN A 147 -21.98 -8.19 9.58
CA ASN A 147 -22.70 -7.91 10.80
C ASN A 147 -23.74 -6.79 10.56
N PRO A 148 -25.03 -7.11 10.45
CA PRO A 148 -26.08 -6.11 10.19
C PRO A 148 -26.30 -5.12 11.35
N ASP A 149 -25.79 -5.43 12.54
CA ASP A 149 -25.93 -4.58 13.73
C ASP A 149 -24.78 -3.57 13.86
N SER A 150 -23.77 -3.61 12.95
CA SER A 150 -22.62 -2.70 12.97
C SER A 150 -22.66 -1.73 11.79
N PRO A 151 -22.47 -0.42 12.03
CA PRO A 151 -22.29 0.55 10.96
C PRO A 151 -20.82 0.63 10.47
N ASP A 152 -19.94 -0.26 10.93
CA ASP A 152 -18.51 -0.15 10.72
C ASP A 152 -17.98 -1.34 9.89
N VAL A 153 -16.99 -1.06 9.04
CA VAL A 153 -16.40 -2.04 8.11
C VAL A 153 -14.89 -2.13 8.29
N MET A 154 -14.37 -3.34 8.41
CA MET A 154 -12.94 -3.63 8.29
C MET A 154 -12.64 -4.25 6.94
N ILE A 155 -11.74 -3.65 6.16
CA ILE A 155 -11.17 -4.20 4.94
C ILE A 155 -9.75 -4.65 5.25
N TYR A 156 -9.51 -5.95 5.17
CA TYR A 156 -8.24 -6.56 5.47
C TYR A 156 -7.59 -7.12 4.21
N LEU A 157 -6.37 -6.67 3.94
CA LEU A 157 -5.55 -7.14 2.83
C LEU A 157 -4.56 -8.21 3.32
N GLU A 158 -4.62 -9.40 2.73
CA GLU A 158 -3.72 -10.50 3.08
C GLU A 158 -2.29 -10.22 2.60
N GLY A 159 -1.30 -10.69 3.37
CA GLY A 159 0.10 -10.71 2.96
C GLY A 159 0.50 -12.00 2.27
N GLY A 160 1.73 -12.07 1.74
CA GLY A 160 2.17 -13.31 1.08
C GLY A 160 3.46 -13.17 0.27
N GLY A 161 4.28 -12.16 0.52
CA GLY A 161 5.50 -11.90 -0.24
C GLY A 161 5.28 -11.02 -1.46
N ALA A 162 6.14 -11.10 -2.48
CA ALA A 162 6.03 -10.30 -3.69
C ALA A 162 6.69 -10.99 -4.89
N CYS A 163 6.30 -10.61 -6.09
CA CYS A 163 6.83 -11.12 -7.34
C CYS A 163 7.36 -9.96 -8.20
N PHE A 164 8.69 -9.85 -8.36
CA PHE A 164 9.34 -8.81 -9.16
C PHE A 164 10.64 -9.33 -9.77
N GLY A 165 10.87 -9.06 -11.01
CA GLY A 165 12.04 -9.55 -11.74
C GLY A 165 12.16 -11.09 -11.72
N ASP A 166 13.38 -11.61 -11.54
CA ASP A 166 13.62 -13.05 -11.34
C ASP A 166 13.23 -13.54 -9.94
N ALA A 167 12.93 -12.61 -9.02
CA ALA A 167 12.45 -12.88 -7.69
C ALA A 167 10.92 -12.91 -7.73
N CYS A 168 10.36 -14.10 -7.61
CA CYS A 168 8.93 -14.31 -7.48
C CYS A 168 8.72 -15.29 -6.33
N ASP A 169 8.87 -14.76 -5.11
CA ASP A 169 8.70 -15.53 -3.88
C ASP A 169 7.46 -15.00 -3.18
N PHE A 170 6.32 -15.52 -3.61
CA PHE A 170 5.05 -15.18 -3.01
C PHE A 170 4.17 -16.43 -2.91
N THR A 171 3.32 -16.45 -1.89
CA THR A 171 2.37 -17.53 -1.66
C THR A 171 1.01 -17.03 -2.09
N ALA A 172 0.57 -17.46 -3.28
CA ALA A 172 -0.76 -17.15 -3.74
C ALA A 172 -1.82 -17.82 -2.86
N PHE A 173 -2.91 -17.11 -2.63
CA PHE A 173 -4.11 -17.70 -2.09
C PHE A 173 -4.58 -18.84 -3.01
N SER A 174 -4.93 -19.96 -2.43
CA SER A 174 -5.46 -21.13 -3.14
C SER A 174 -6.90 -21.40 -2.73
N LEU A 175 -7.80 -21.50 -3.71
CA LEU A 175 -9.16 -21.97 -3.45
C LEU A 175 -9.15 -23.46 -3.00
N PRO A 176 -10.03 -23.87 -2.07
CA PRO A 176 -11.14 -23.10 -1.51
C PRO A 176 -10.70 -22.07 -0.45
N PHE A 177 -11.41 -20.97 -0.38
CA PHE A 177 -11.23 -19.93 0.63
C PHE A 177 -11.32 -20.52 2.03
N VAL A 178 -10.32 -20.24 2.87
CA VAL A 178 -10.29 -20.66 4.28
C VAL A 178 -10.55 -19.43 5.14
N PRO A 179 -11.75 -19.34 5.77
CA PRO A 179 -12.11 -18.18 6.55
C PRO A 179 -11.13 -17.97 7.71
N PRO A 180 -10.66 -16.75 7.95
CA PRO A 180 -9.88 -16.42 9.13
C PRO A 180 -10.78 -16.41 10.39
N GLY A 181 -10.19 -16.72 11.54
CA GLY A 181 -10.93 -16.73 12.82
C GLY A 181 -10.05 -16.38 14.01
N ASP A 182 -8.79 -16.02 13.76
CA ASP A 182 -7.78 -15.67 14.75
C ASP A 182 -7.38 -14.19 14.68
N GLY A 183 -6.65 -13.72 15.66
CA GLY A 183 -6.13 -12.35 15.69
C GLY A 183 -7.24 -11.31 15.63
N ILE A 184 -7.10 -10.36 14.71
CA ILE A 184 -8.04 -9.26 14.47
C ILE A 184 -9.44 -9.75 14.02
N PHE A 185 -9.56 -10.98 13.50
CA PHE A 185 -10.84 -11.55 13.08
C PHE A 185 -11.60 -12.24 14.23
N SER A 186 -11.03 -12.28 15.44
CA SER A 186 -11.64 -12.97 16.57
C SER A 186 -12.80 -12.15 17.15
N ARG A 187 -14.03 -12.54 16.80
CA ARG A 187 -15.25 -11.96 17.38
C ARG A 187 -15.43 -12.26 18.86
N GLY A 188 -14.81 -13.34 19.36
CA GLY A 188 -14.88 -13.74 20.78
C GLY A 188 -13.84 -13.05 21.66
N ASN A 189 -13.04 -12.15 21.16
CA ASN A 189 -12.05 -11.40 21.92
C ASN A 189 -12.60 -10.01 22.28
N ASP A 190 -13.03 -9.82 23.52
CA ASP A 190 -13.61 -8.57 24.01
C ASP A 190 -12.63 -7.38 23.95
N ASN A 191 -11.32 -7.62 23.81
CA ASN A 191 -10.31 -6.57 23.63
C ASN A 191 -10.07 -6.22 22.17
N ASN A 192 -10.67 -6.94 21.23
CA ASN A 192 -10.55 -6.63 19.81
C ASN A 192 -11.48 -5.46 19.44
N PRO A 193 -10.98 -4.29 19.05
CA PRO A 193 -11.80 -3.11 18.80
C PRO A 193 -12.76 -3.25 17.61
N VAL A 194 -12.55 -4.27 16.76
CA VAL A 194 -13.37 -4.54 15.57
C VAL A 194 -14.13 -5.87 15.67
N ASN A 195 -14.32 -6.42 16.87
CA ASN A 195 -14.93 -7.72 17.05
C ASN A 195 -16.41 -7.80 16.62
N ASP A 196 -17.08 -6.66 16.54
CA ASP A 196 -18.49 -6.50 16.11
C ASP A 196 -18.65 -5.85 14.73
N TRP A 197 -17.56 -5.53 14.03
CA TRP A 197 -17.61 -4.90 12.70
C TRP A 197 -17.99 -5.89 11.59
N THR A 198 -18.48 -5.40 10.45
CA THR A 198 -18.45 -6.17 9.22
C THR A 198 -17.00 -6.36 8.79
N MET A 199 -16.63 -7.60 8.44
CA MET A 199 -15.25 -7.94 8.10
C MET A 199 -15.17 -8.38 6.66
N ILE A 200 -14.32 -7.70 5.87
CA ILE A 200 -14.00 -8.03 4.49
C ILE A 200 -12.56 -8.49 4.43
N TYR A 201 -12.34 -9.66 3.85
CA TYR A 201 -11.02 -10.27 3.71
C TYR A 201 -10.66 -10.39 2.24
N VAL A 202 -9.63 -9.68 1.82
CA VAL A 202 -9.11 -9.72 0.45
C VAL A 202 -7.90 -10.66 0.40
N PRO A 203 -8.05 -11.85 -0.21
CA PRO A 203 -6.93 -12.77 -0.40
C PRO A 203 -5.86 -12.16 -1.31
N TYR A 204 -4.60 -12.48 -1.02
CA TYR A 204 -3.49 -12.01 -1.82
C TYR A 204 -3.12 -13.00 -2.93
N CYS A 205 -3.44 -12.68 -4.17
CA CYS A 205 -3.17 -13.56 -5.31
C CYS A 205 -2.48 -12.84 -6.50
N THR A 206 -2.11 -11.57 -6.34
CA THR A 206 -1.57 -10.75 -7.43
C THR A 206 -0.05 -10.58 -7.39
N GLY A 207 0.61 -10.75 -6.24
CA GLY A 207 2.08 -10.72 -6.12
C GLY A 207 2.72 -9.33 -6.19
N ASP A 208 1.93 -8.25 -6.13
CA ASP A 208 2.27 -6.85 -6.38
C ASP A 208 1.98 -5.92 -5.19
N ILE A 209 1.94 -6.49 -3.98
CA ILE A 209 1.58 -5.77 -2.74
C ILE A 209 0.24 -5.02 -2.81
N HIS A 210 -0.74 -5.54 -3.58
CA HIS A 210 -2.04 -4.94 -3.86
C HIS A 210 -1.99 -3.57 -4.57
N ALA A 211 -0.94 -3.25 -5.29
CA ALA A 211 -0.72 -1.91 -5.83
C ALA A 211 -0.58 -1.85 -7.37
N GLY A 212 -0.45 -2.99 -8.03
CA GLY A 212 -0.19 -3.03 -9.48
C GLY A 212 -1.45 -2.98 -10.35
N ASP A 213 -1.25 -2.53 -11.61
CA ASP A 213 -2.20 -2.71 -12.71
C ASP A 213 -1.44 -2.84 -14.04
N GLY A 214 -0.98 -4.04 -14.35
CA GLY A 214 -0.20 -4.29 -15.57
C GLY A 214 -0.02 -5.77 -15.87
N GLU A 215 0.64 -6.00 -16.99
CA GLU A 215 1.11 -7.31 -17.40
C GLU A 215 2.62 -7.25 -17.57
N TYR A 216 3.32 -8.26 -17.07
CA TYR A 216 4.77 -8.34 -17.22
C TYR A 216 5.23 -9.77 -17.49
N GLU A 217 6.20 -9.94 -18.39
CA GLU A 217 6.75 -11.26 -18.72
C GLU A 217 7.87 -11.61 -17.72
N LEU A 218 7.60 -12.56 -16.84
CA LEU A 218 8.56 -13.10 -15.89
C LEU A 218 8.83 -14.58 -16.17
N GLY A 219 10.09 -14.93 -16.37
CA GLY A 219 10.48 -16.33 -16.59
C GLY A 219 9.82 -16.98 -17.82
N GLY A 220 9.49 -16.22 -18.85
CA GLY A 220 8.82 -16.67 -20.07
C GLY A 220 7.31 -16.90 -19.90
N GLN A 221 6.70 -16.33 -18.86
CA GLN A 221 5.26 -16.34 -18.63
C GLN A 221 4.76 -14.91 -18.39
N VAL A 222 3.65 -14.55 -19.04
CA VAL A 222 2.95 -13.31 -18.75
C VAL A 222 2.27 -13.45 -17.39
N ARG A 223 2.49 -12.48 -16.53
CA ARG A 223 1.90 -12.37 -15.20
C ARG A 223 0.96 -11.19 -15.15
N GLN A 224 -0.15 -11.36 -14.45
CA GLN A 224 -1.16 -10.32 -14.25
C GLN A 224 -0.93 -9.68 -12.89
N PHE A 225 -0.49 -8.43 -12.87
CA PHE A 225 -0.37 -7.63 -11.66
C PHE A 225 -1.58 -6.71 -11.60
N ARG A 226 -2.62 -7.09 -10.87
CA ARG A 226 -3.94 -6.43 -10.86
C ARG A 226 -4.39 -6.03 -9.45
N GLY A 227 -3.45 -5.88 -8.52
CA GLY A 227 -3.78 -5.61 -7.13
C GLY A 227 -4.58 -4.34 -6.94
N TYR A 228 -4.15 -3.24 -7.56
CA TYR A 228 -4.82 -1.95 -7.48
C TYR A 228 -6.19 -1.96 -8.16
N SER A 229 -6.25 -2.39 -9.42
CA SER A 229 -7.51 -2.44 -10.18
C SER A 229 -8.52 -3.44 -9.61
N ASN A 230 -8.06 -4.55 -9.03
CA ASN A 230 -8.94 -5.44 -8.27
C ASN A 230 -9.56 -4.73 -7.07
N ILE A 231 -8.76 -3.97 -6.28
CA ILE A 231 -9.27 -3.19 -5.13
C ILE A 231 -10.29 -2.16 -5.61
N THR A 232 -10.04 -1.43 -6.70
CA THR A 232 -11.02 -0.51 -7.30
C THR A 232 -12.35 -1.22 -7.58
N THR A 233 -12.30 -2.36 -8.27
CA THR A 233 -13.51 -3.14 -8.60
C THR A 233 -14.19 -3.71 -7.34
N TYR A 234 -13.41 -4.11 -6.32
CA TYR A 234 -13.98 -4.53 -5.03
C TYR A 234 -14.69 -3.38 -4.33
N LEU A 235 -14.15 -2.18 -4.33
CA LEU A 235 -14.79 -1.01 -3.72
C LEU A 235 -16.10 -0.64 -4.41
N GLN A 236 -16.22 -0.78 -5.73
CA GLN A 236 -17.48 -0.62 -6.46
C GLN A 236 -18.58 -1.56 -5.97
N GLN A 237 -18.21 -2.74 -5.45
CA GLN A 237 -19.15 -3.70 -4.87
C GLN A 237 -19.35 -3.50 -3.35
N ILE A 238 -18.25 -3.22 -2.64
CA ILE A 238 -18.23 -3.16 -1.17
C ILE A 238 -18.99 -1.93 -0.67
N VAL A 239 -18.70 -0.76 -1.23
CA VAL A 239 -19.23 0.51 -0.71
C VAL A 239 -20.75 0.57 -0.76
N PRO A 240 -21.44 0.28 -1.88
CA PRO A 240 -22.91 0.27 -1.92
C PRO A 240 -23.53 -0.91 -1.15
N SER A 241 -22.83 -2.07 -1.05
CA SER A 241 -23.36 -3.24 -0.35
C SER A 241 -23.24 -3.14 1.17
N PHE A 242 -22.20 -2.47 1.67
CA PHE A 242 -21.87 -2.36 3.09
C PHE A 242 -21.54 -0.91 3.45
N PRO A 243 -22.54 0.01 3.43
CA PRO A 243 -22.31 1.40 3.80
C PRO A 243 -21.78 1.50 5.23
N ALA A 244 -20.79 2.39 5.44
CA ALA A 244 -20.09 2.47 6.71
C ALA A 244 -20.06 3.89 7.29
N GLU A 245 -20.02 4.00 8.63
CA GLU A 245 -19.68 5.23 9.34
C GLU A 245 -18.17 5.32 9.58
N ARG A 246 -17.54 4.17 9.90
CA ARG A 246 -16.09 4.04 10.06
C ARG A 246 -15.55 2.88 9.23
N VAL A 247 -14.40 3.08 8.63
CA VAL A 247 -13.68 2.05 7.88
C VAL A 247 -12.29 1.86 8.47
N LEU A 248 -11.92 0.62 8.76
CA LEU A 248 -10.54 0.22 9.02
C LEU A 248 -10.00 -0.49 7.78
N LEU A 249 -9.09 0.15 7.07
CA LEU A 249 -8.25 -0.48 6.04
C LEU A 249 -6.97 -0.99 6.70
N THR A 250 -6.72 -2.29 6.62
CA THR A 250 -5.57 -2.87 7.28
C THR A 250 -5.06 -4.10 6.53
N GLY A 251 -3.89 -4.58 6.89
CA GLY A 251 -3.31 -5.78 6.31
C GLY A 251 -1.95 -6.09 6.92
N ILE A 252 -1.37 -7.23 6.55
CA ILE A 252 -0.07 -7.68 7.06
C ILE A 252 0.94 -7.82 5.92
N SER A 253 2.22 -7.47 6.16
CA SER A 253 3.28 -7.69 5.17
C SER A 253 2.96 -7.01 3.83
N ALA A 254 2.86 -7.78 2.73
CA ALA A 254 2.37 -7.27 1.44
C ALA A 254 1.02 -6.54 1.56
N GLY A 255 0.12 -7.02 2.43
CA GLY A 255 -1.15 -6.35 2.72
C GLY A 255 -1.02 -5.12 3.59
N GLY A 256 0.02 -5.01 4.42
CA GLY A 256 0.35 -3.79 5.17
C GLY A 256 0.76 -2.66 4.21
N PHE A 257 1.69 -2.94 3.30
CA PHE A 257 2.00 -2.04 2.17
C PHE A 257 0.74 -1.72 1.36
N GLY A 258 -0.05 -2.75 1.02
CA GLY A 258 -1.30 -2.58 0.29
C GLY A 258 -2.28 -1.64 0.98
N ALA A 259 -2.43 -1.72 2.30
CA ALA A 259 -3.29 -0.83 3.06
C ALA A 259 -2.82 0.63 2.97
N ALA A 260 -1.53 0.88 3.12
CA ALA A 260 -0.96 2.22 2.98
C ALA A 260 -1.10 2.78 1.55
N LEU A 261 -0.81 1.95 0.53
CA LEU A 261 -0.82 2.34 -0.87
C LEU A 261 -2.23 2.53 -1.47
N ASN A 262 -3.25 1.90 -0.89
CA ASN A 262 -4.64 2.03 -1.33
C ASN A 262 -5.46 2.99 -0.44
N ALA A 263 -4.82 3.70 0.48
CA ALA A 263 -5.50 4.62 1.39
C ALA A 263 -6.31 5.70 0.65
N THR A 264 -5.73 6.28 -0.42
CA THR A 264 -6.35 7.33 -1.23
C THR A 264 -7.59 6.82 -1.98
N GLN A 265 -7.48 5.68 -2.67
CA GLN A 265 -8.64 5.15 -3.39
C GLN A 265 -9.78 4.69 -2.46
N VAL A 266 -9.46 4.17 -1.26
CA VAL A 266 -10.49 3.84 -0.26
C VAL A 266 -11.13 5.10 0.31
N ALA A 267 -10.35 6.15 0.60
CA ALA A 267 -10.88 7.43 1.03
C ALA A 267 -11.80 8.05 -0.02
N ASN A 268 -11.39 8.03 -1.28
CA ASN A 268 -12.18 8.57 -2.40
C ASN A 268 -13.48 7.77 -2.60
N ALA A 269 -13.43 6.43 -2.48
CA ALA A 269 -14.60 5.58 -2.66
C ALA A 269 -15.67 5.77 -1.58
N TYR A 270 -15.27 5.93 -0.32
CA TYR A 270 -16.20 6.15 0.79
C TYR A 270 -16.58 7.62 0.98
N GLY A 271 -15.75 8.55 0.50
CA GLY A 271 -15.97 10.00 0.61
C GLY A 271 -15.75 10.57 2.01
N ASP A 272 -15.81 11.90 2.11
CA ASP A 272 -15.42 12.70 3.29
C ASP A 272 -16.26 12.46 4.55
N GLN A 273 -17.40 11.79 4.45
CA GLN A 273 -18.32 11.57 5.58
C GLN A 273 -17.98 10.30 6.37
N VAL A 274 -17.09 9.47 5.86
CA VAL A 274 -16.67 8.23 6.50
C VAL A 274 -15.32 8.42 7.19
N GLU A 275 -15.20 7.99 8.44
CA GLU A 275 -13.96 8.04 9.20
C GLU A 275 -13.06 6.87 8.77
N LEU A 276 -12.01 7.15 7.99
CA LEU A 276 -11.04 6.16 7.55
C LEU A 276 -9.85 6.07 8.50
N THR A 277 -9.60 4.86 8.99
CA THR A 277 -8.37 4.49 9.70
C THR A 277 -7.58 3.52 8.83
N VAL A 278 -6.28 3.76 8.68
CA VAL A 278 -5.33 2.83 8.06
C VAL A 278 -4.42 2.26 9.13
N VAL A 279 -4.32 0.93 9.22
CA VAL A 279 -3.33 0.27 10.08
C VAL A 279 -2.47 -0.66 9.24
N ASP A 280 -1.24 -0.24 9.04
CA ASP A 280 -0.19 -0.98 8.33
C ASP A 280 0.57 -1.89 9.31
N ASP A 281 0.46 -3.21 9.15
CA ASP A 281 1.27 -4.17 9.90
C ASP A 281 2.41 -4.70 9.04
N SER A 282 3.59 -4.14 9.28
CA SER A 282 4.86 -4.57 8.68
C SER A 282 5.01 -4.25 7.18
N GLY A 283 4.45 -3.12 6.74
CA GLY A 283 4.66 -2.54 5.41
C GLY A 283 5.25 -1.11 5.47
N PRO A 284 6.33 -0.85 6.26
CA PRO A 284 6.78 0.51 6.50
C PRO A 284 7.25 1.22 5.22
N PRO A 285 6.95 2.52 5.05
CA PRO A 285 7.40 3.34 3.94
C PRO A 285 8.89 3.72 4.11
N LEU A 286 9.76 2.73 3.93
CA LEU A 286 11.22 2.87 4.13
C LEU A 286 11.83 3.77 3.05
N SER A 287 12.79 4.58 3.47
CA SER A 287 13.48 5.52 2.60
C SER A 287 14.51 4.85 1.67
N ASN A 288 15.08 5.66 0.77
CA ASN A 288 16.20 5.29 -0.11
C ASN A 288 17.47 4.81 0.64
N ASP A 289 17.59 5.09 1.93
CA ASP A 289 18.68 4.56 2.76
C ASP A 289 18.52 3.04 3.01
N VAL A 290 17.30 2.51 2.84
CA VAL A 290 16.94 1.09 3.01
C VAL A 290 16.52 0.44 1.71
N ILE A 291 15.58 1.03 0.96
CA ILE A 291 15.13 0.51 -0.33
C ILE A 291 15.93 1.15 -1.45
N ALA A 292 16.84 0.38 -2.07
CA ALA A 292 17.66 0.92 -3.16
C ALA A 292 16.79 1.50 -4.29
N PRO A 293 17.12 2.66 -4.88
CA PRO A 293 16.36 3.26 -5.98
C PRO A 293 16.12 2.31 -7.16
N CYS A 294 17.08 1.43 -7.48
CA CYS A 294 16.90 0.42 -8.52
C CYS A 294 15.82 -0.63 -8.18
N LEU A 295 15.60 -0.91 -6.90
CA LEU A 295 14.52 -1.79 -6.47
C LEU A 295 13.16 -1.11 -6.60
N GLN A 296 13.08 0.16 -6.24
CA GLN A 296 11.87 0.97 -6.45
C GLN A 296 11.54 1.10 -7.94
N GLU A 297 12.55 1.33 -8.80
CA GLU A 297 12.39 1.31 -10.26
C GLU A 297 11.85 -0.04 -10.77
N THR A 298 12.36 -1.17 -10.23
CA THR A 298 11.87 -2.50 -10.57
C THR A 298 10.41 -2.68 -10.18
N PHE A 299 9.98 -2.26 -9.00
CA PHE A 299 8.58 -2.32 -8.58
C PHE A 299 7.68 -1.51 -9.52
N ARG A 300 8.09 -0.28 -9.85
CA ARG A 300 7.33 0.60 -10.77
C ARG A 300 7.17 -0.03 -12.15
N GLU A 301 8.25 -0.59 -12.71
CA GLU A 301 8.23 -1.21 -14.04
C GLU A 301 7.39 -2.49 -14.06
N VAL A 302 7.63 -3.41 -13.10
CA VAL A 302 7.01 -4.75 -13.11
C VAL A 302 5.53 -4.67 -12.75
N TRP A 303 5.16 -3.82 -11.80
CA TRP A 303 3.77 -3.69 -11.33
C TRP A 303 3.01 -2.53 -11.97
N ASN A 304 3.67 -1.76 -12.85
CA ASN A 304 3.09 -0.58 -13.52
C ASN A 304 2.54 0.47 -12.53
N LEU A 305 3.32 0.76 -11.47
CA LEU A 305 2.88 1.69 -10.41
C LEU A 305 2.68 3.13 -10.91
N ASP A 306 3.29 3.50 -12.05
CA ASP A 306 3.10 4.81 -12.68
C ASP A 306 1.67 5.03 -13.20
N ALA A 307 0.92 3.94 -13.46
CA ALA A 307 -0.47 4.00 -13.88
C ALA A 307 -1.46 3.84 -12.71
N THR A 308 -0.98 3.59 -11.50
CA THR A 308 -1.80 3.34 -10.30
C THR A 308 -1.48 4.37 -9.21
N VAL A 309 -0.86 3.95 -8.13
CA VAL A 309 -0.60 4.77 -6.95
C VAL A 309 0.21 6.05 -7.24
N LEU A 310 1.09 6.03 -8.25
CA LEU A 310 1.85 7.22 -8.64
C LEU A 310 1.07 8.16 -9.57
N ALA A 311 0.07 7.65 -10.28
CA ALA A 311 -0.83 8.51 -11.06
C ALA A 311 -1.66 9.44 -10.15
N GLU A 312 -1.97 8.99 -8.94
CA GLU A 312 -2.69 9.78 -7.94
C GLU A 312 -1.78 10.79 -7.21
N CYS A 313 -0.46 10.64 -7.32
CA CYS A 313 0.52 11.49 -6.66
C CYS A 313 1.48 12.15 -7.66
N PRO A 314 1.06 13.21 -8.36
CA PRO A 314 1.86 13.84 -9.41
C PRO A 314 3.15 14.50 -8.91
N ASP A 315 3.23 14.83 -7.63
CA ASP A 315 4.38 15.45 -6.98
C ASP A 315 5.30 14.43 -6.27
N CYS A 316 4.96 13.14 -6.28
CA CYS A 316 5.79 12.10 -5.68
C CYS A 316 7.12 11.92 -6.42
N ASP A 317 8.19 11.70 -5.66
CA ASP A 317 9.49 11.31 -6.23
C ASP A 317 9.45 9.83 -6.65
N PRO A 318 9.46 9.52 -7.95
CA PRO A 318 9.39 8.14 -8.41
C PRO A 318 10.63 7.31 -8.05
N THR A 319 11.71 7.93 -7.58
CA THR A 319 12.91 7.23 -7.11
C THR A 319 12.90 6.99 -5.60
N ASP A 320 11.95 7.61 -4.89
CA ASP A 320 11.70 7.43 -3.46
C ASP A 320 10.18 7.42 -3.18
N PHE A 321 9.46 6.65 -3.99
CA PHE A 321 8.00 6.68 -3.97
C PHE A 321 7.42 6.16 -2.66
N ALA A 322 8.07 5.22 -1.99
CA ALA A 322 7.57 4.64 -0.75
C ALA A 322 7.41 5.72 0.34
N THR A 323 8.38 6.65 0.45
CA THR A 323 8.33 7.76 1.39
C THR A 323 7.35 8.85 0.93
N THR A 324 7.45 9.26 -0.34
CA THR A 324 6.68 10.41 -0.84
C THR A 324 5.19 10.13 -1.02
N LEU A 325 4.79 8.88 -1.25
CA LEU A 325 3.38 8.49 -1.26
C LEU A 325 2.72 8.65 0.11
N ILE A 326 3.38 8.26 1.20
CA ILE A 326 2.79 8.45 2.53
C ILE A 326 2.73 9.92 2.93
N GLU A 327 3.73 10.74 2.52
CA GLU A 327 3.70 12.18 2.68
C GLU A 327 2.50 12.77 1.92
N HIS A 328 2.25 12.32 0.68
CA HIS A 328 1.08 12.73 -0.09
C HIS A 328 -0.24 12.40 0.62
N VAL A 329 -0.36 11.21 1.22
CA VAL A 329 -1.56 10.84 2.00
C VAL A 329 -1.77 11.82 3.15
N PHE A 330 -0.75 12.14 3.94
CA PHE A 330 -0.88 13.05 5.07
C PHE A 330 -1.21 14.47 4.65
N ASP A 331 -0.61 14.96 3.55
CA ASP A 331 -0.83 16.33 3.06
C ASP A 331 -2.21 16.52 2.44
N ASN A 332 -2.75 15.52 1.74
CA ASN A 332 -3.99 15.66 0.97
C ASN A 332 -5.21 15.00 1.62
N TYR A 333 -5.00 14.06 2.57
CA TYR A 333 -6.06 13.35 3.28
C TYR A 333 -5.89 13.45 4.81
N PRO A 334 -5.88 14.66 5.38
CA PRO A 334 -5.54 14.88 6.80
C PRO A 334 -6.55 14.28 7.78
N ASN A 335 -7.70 13.80 7.30
CA ASN A 335 -8.72 13.14 8.13
C ASN A 335 -8.45 11.64 8.30
N ILE A 336 -7.54 11.04 7.52
CA ILE A 336 -7.17 9.63 7.69
C ILE A 336 -6.37 9.46 8.99
N GLN A 337 -6.83 8.55 9.83
CA GLN A 337 -6.06 8.11 10.99
C GLN A 337 -5.08 7.03 10.54
N PHE A 338 -3.77 7.22 10.79
CA PHE A 338 -2.77 6.28 10.33
C PHE A 338 -2.02 5.63 11.50
N GLY A 339 -1.82 4.32 11.42
CA GLY A 339 -1.05 3.55 12.38
C GLY A 339 -0.07 2.60 11.68
N LEU A 340 1.21 2.64 12.10
CA LEU A 340 2.27 1.74 11.62
C LEU A 340 2.75 0.83 12.75
N PHE A 341 2.58 -0.47 12.57
CA PHE A 341 3.20 -1.51 13.39
C PHE A 341 4.42 -2.10 12.68
N SER A 342 5.57 -2.24 13.38
CA SER A 342 6.72 -2.96 12.85
C SER A 342 7.62 -3.52 13.95
N ASN A 343 8.32 -4.62 13.65
CA ASN A 343 9.45 -5.06 14.46
C ASN A 343 10.70 -4.28 14.09
N THR A 344 11.54 -3.92 15.08
CA THR A 344 12.70 -3.03 14.88
C THR A 344 13.81 -3.61 13.98
N ALA A 345 13.75 -4.88 13.65
CA ALA A 345 14.69 -5.56 12.77
C ALA A 345 13.96 -6.67 11.99
N ASP A 346 12.78 -6.36 11.48
CA ASP A 346 11.96 -7.31 10.73
C ASP A 346 12.79 -8.06 9.68
N ALA A 347 12.96 -9.38 9.90
CA ALA A 347 13.85 -10.19 9.09
C ALA A 347 13.29 -10.45 7.68
N ILE A 348 11.98 -10.45 7.54
CA ILE A 348 11.31 -10.69 6.25
C ILE A 348 11.41 -9.44 5.39
N ILE A 349 10.96 -8.29 5.89
CA ILE A 349 11.02 -7.03 5.16
C ILE A 349 12.48 -6.65 4.86
N SER A 350 13.39 -6.78 5.82
CA SER A 350 14.82 -6.56 5.59
C SER A 350 15.41 -7.40 4.46
N THR A 351 14.86 -8.58 4.21
CA THR A 351 15.31 -9.47 3.12
C THR A 351 14.69 -9.05 1.79
N TYR A 352 13.41 -8.77 1.73
CA TYR A 352 12.75 -8.31 0.50
C TYR A 352 13.29 -6.96 0.01
N MET A 353 13.50 -6.02 0.93
CA MET A 353 14.00 -4.68 0.64
C MET A 353 15.53 -4.60 0.51
N GLY A 354 16.22 -5.72 0.68
CA GLY A 354 17.69 -5.77 0.64
C GLY A 354 18.29 -5.85 -0.77
N ALA A 355 17.49 -6.00 -1.83
CA ALA A 355 18.03 -6.03 -3.19
C ALA A 355 18.69 -4.69 -3.55
N GLY A 356 19.93 -4.72 -4.01
CA GLY A 356 20.74 -3.54 -4.30
C GLY A 356 21.39 -2.88 -3.08
N TRP A 357 21.01 -3.23 -1.86
CA TRP A 357 21.58 -2.63 -0.66
C TRP A 357 23.03 -3.05 -0.43
N GLY A 358 23.87 -2.11 -0.02
CA GLY A 358 25.26 -2.37 0.34
C GLY A 358 26.23 -2.69 -0.81
N ASN A 359 25.77 -2.68 -2.05
CA ASN A 359 26.63 -2.91 -3.23
C ASN A 359 27.51 -1.70 -3.60
N GLY A 360 27.42 -0.59 -2.85
CA GLY A 360 28.14 0.65 -3.12
C GLY A 360 27.75 1.36 -4.42
N ILE A 361 26.80 0.80 -5.14
CA ILE A 361 26.21 1.34 -6.36
C ILE A 361 24.69 1.18 -6.21
N TRP A 362 24.05 2.16 -5.64
CA TRP A 362 22.60 2.21 -5.38
C TRP A 362 21.71 2.05 -6.64
N ASN A 363 22.30 1.93 -7.81
CA ASN A 363 21.61 1.83 -9.09
C ASN A 363 21.80 0.46 -9.76
N ASN A 364 22.21 -0.58 -9.03
CA ASN A 364 22.39 -1.90 -9.59
C ASN A 364 21.84 -2.97 -8.65
N CYS A 365 20.64 -3.47 -8.97
CA CYS A 365 19.99 -4.57 -8.29
C CYS A 365 20.36 -5.97 -8.84
N ASP A 366 21.31 -6.06 -9.80
CA ASP A 366 21.74 -7.32 -10.43
C ASP A 366 22.61 -8.20 -9.51
N GLY A 367 22.91 -7.73 -8.30
CA GLY A 367 23.68 -8.47 -7.30
C GLY A 367 22.87 -9.52 -6.54
N LEU A 368 23.57 -10.38 -5.78
CA LEU A 368 22.90 -11.24 -4.83
C LEU A 368 22.18 -10.37 -3.78
N PRO A 369 20.91 -10.66 -3.46
CA PRO A 369 20.19 -9.91 -2.44
C PRO A 369 20.93 -10.01 -1.11
N THR A 370 21.05 -8.87 -0.46
CA THR A 370 21.62 -8.74 0.88
C THR A 370 20.50 -8.34 1.82
N THR A 371 20.51 -8.86 3.04
CA THR A 371 19.55 -8.44 4.06
C THR A 371 19.98 -7.11 4.63
N VAL A 372 19.07 -6.15 4.74
CA VAL A 372 19.30 -4.87 5.41
C VAL A 372 19.64 -5.14 6.89
N PRO A 373 20.75 -4.60 7.43
CA PRO A 373 21.05 -4.80 8.84
C PRO A 373 20.00 -4.20 9.77
N GLY A 374 19.60 -4.94 10.81
CA GLY A 374 18.60 -4.48 11.77
C GLY A 374 18.81 -3.08 12.34
N PRO A 375 20.06 -2.66 12.69
CA PRO A 375 20.29 -1.27 13.12
C PRO A 375 19.97 -0.21 12.06
N VAL A 376 20.21 -0.49 10.76
CA VAL A 376 19.88 0.42 9.65
C VAL A 376 18.36 0.49 9.48
N TYR A 377 17.72 -0.67 9.44
CA TYR A 377 16.26 -0.77 9.39
C TYR A 377 15.59 -0.02 10.55
N ASN A 378 16.04 -0.23 11.79
CA ASN A 378 15.52 0.49 12.95
C ASN A 378 15.76 1.99 12.88
N GLN A 379 16.92 2.42 12.38
CA GLN A 379 17.21 3.86 12.23
C GLN A 379 16.19 4.52 11.31
N ASP A 380 15.82 3.86 10.23
CA ASP A 380 14.82 4.35 9.27
C ASP A 380 13.41 4.39 9.88
N LEU A 381 13.01 3.34 10.62
CA LEU A 381 11.76 3.36 11.39
C LEU A 381 11.69 4.54 12.39
N GLN A 382 12.80 4.84 13.07
CA GLN A 382 12.84 6.00 13.97
C GLN A 382 12.77 7.33 13.21
N ALA A 383 13.31 7.40 11.99
CA ALA A 383 13.20 8.57 11.12
C ALA A 383 11.75 8.76 10.65
N ILE A 384 11.05 7.70 10.25
CA ILE A 384 9.62 7.72 9.91
C ILE A 384 8.80 8.23 11.10
N ARG A 385 8.99 7.65 12.29
CA ARG A 385 8.32 8.13 13.51
C ARG A 385 8.58 9.62 13.78
N ALA A 386 9.82 10.06 13.62
CA ALA A 386 10.20 11.44 13.92
C ALA A 386 9.65 12.43 12.87
N ALA A 387 9.56 12.02 11.62
CA ALA A 387 9.02 12.83 10.53
C ALA A 387 7.50 13.02 10.66
N HIS A 388 6.78 11.98 11.10
CA HIS A 388 5.31 11.92 11.10
C HIS A 388 4.71 11.76 12.50
N MET A 389 5.34 12.42 13.50
CA MET A 389 4.90 12.30 14.90
C MET A 389 3.50 12.83 15.16
N ASP A 390 3.04 13.79 14.37
CA ASP A 390 1.76 14.43 14.54
C ASP A 390 0.67 13.83 13.61
N GLU A 391 1.08 13.09 12.57
CA GLU A 391 0.21 12.53 11.53
C GLU A 391 -0.07 11.04 11.72
N ALA A 392 0.89 10.29 12.26
CA ALA A 392 0.78 8.84 12.36
C ALA A 392 1.09 8.30 13.76
N SER A 393 0.28 7.36 14.22
CA SER A 393 0.59 6.52 15.38
C SER A 393 1.60 5.44 15.01
N THR A 394 2.54 5.12 15.90
CA THR A 394 3.50 4.04 15.65
C THR A 394 3.61 3.08 16.83
N MET A 395 3.66 1.77 16.53
CA MET A 395 3.97 0.75 17.51
C MET A 395 5.15 -0.08 17.03
N TYR A 396 6.32 0.11 17.65
CA TYR A 396 7.53 -0.64 17.31
C TYR A 396 7.87 -1.67 18.38
N VAL A 397 8.20 -2.88 17.94
CA VAL A 397 8.52 -4.00 18.82
C VAL A 397 9.97 -4.38 18.62
N PHE A 398 10.71 -4.48 19.72
CA PHE A 398 12.09 -4.94 19.66
C PHE A 398 12.16 -6.41 19.18
N GLY A 399 12.84 -6.66 18.10
CA GLY A 399 13.07 -8.02 17.58
C GLY A 399 13.09 -8.14 16.07
N ILE A 400 13.16 -9.39 15.63
CA ILE A 400 13.24 -9.81 14.22
C ILE A 400 11.92 -10.41 13.71
N GLY A 401 10.85 -10.34 14.52
CA GLY A 401 9.53 -10.85 14.18
C GLY A 401 8.96 -10.18 12.94
N HIS A 402 7.90 -10.75 12.40
CA HIS A 402 7.19 -10.26 11.22
C HIS A 402 5.69 -10.42 11.44
N THR A 403 4.95 -9.33 11.33
CA THR A 403 3.51 -9.19 11.51
C THR A 403 2.96 -9.57 12.89
N ALA A 404 1.80 -9.02 13.26
CA ALA A 404 1.15 -9.29 14.54
C ALA A 404 -0.39 -9.31 14.51
N LEU A 405 -1.06 -8.79 13.47
CA LEU A 405 -2.53 -8.75 13.42
C LEU A 405 -3.21 -10.11 13.47
N ARG A 406 -2.51 -11.15 13.04
CA ARG A 406 -2.96 -12.54 13.11
C ARG A 406 -2.30 -13.25 14.31
N VAL A 407 -1.12 -13.77 14.09
CA VAL A 407 -0.33 -14.46 15.13
C VAL A 407 0.38 -13.41 15.99
N GLY A 408 0.12 -13.41 17.29
CA GLY A 408 0.70 -12.42 18.21
C GLY A 408 -0.20 -11.22 18.52
N TYR A 409 -1.43 -11.20 18.03
CA TYR A 409 -2.38 -10.09 18.18
C TYR A 409 -2.54 -9.58 19.63
N ASN A 410 -2.48 -10.45 20.62
CA ASN A 410 -2.62 -10.08 22.04
C ASN A 410 -1.29 -9.72 22.72
N ILE A 411 -0.25 -9.37 21.95
CA ILE A 411 1.04 -8.95 22.51
C ILE A 411 0.84 -7.68 23.35
N THR A 412 1.40 -7.70 24.56
CA THR A 412 1.46 -6.53 25.46
C THR A 412 2.91 -6.09 25.58
N PHE A 413 3.16 -4.80 25.38
CA PHE A 413 4.50 -4.23 25.42
C PHE A 413 4.93 -3.76 26.81
N ALA A 414 6.20 -3.37 26.95
CA ALA A 414 6.78 -3.00 28.25
C ALA A 414 6.10 -1.80 28.92
N ASP A 415 5.44 -0.94 28.15
CA ASP A 415 4.62 0.19 28.61
C ASP A 415 3.18 -0.20 28.98
N GLY A 416 2.82 -1.48 28.81
CA GLY A 416 1.51 -2.01 29.17
C GLY A 416 0.41 -1.83 28.13
N VAL A 417 0.72 -1.29 26.95
CA VAL A 417 -0.23 -1.17 25.82
C VAL A 417 -0.20 -2.44 25.00
N SER A 418 -1.35 -3.07 24.78
CA SER A 418 -1.49 -4.20 23.87
C SER A 418 -1.79 -3.74 22.45
N LEU A 419 -1.48 -4.56 21.44
CA LEU A 419 -1.76 -4.24 20.05
C LEU A 419 -3.26 -3.95 19.82
N PRO A 420 -4.23 -4.77 20.32
CA PRO A 420 -5.65 -4.41 20.18
C PRO A 420 -6.01 -3.05 20.78
N ASN A 421 -5.48 -2.74 21.96
CA ASN A 421 -5.75 -1.44 22.59
C ASN A 421 -5.15 -0.28 21.79
N TRP A 422 -3.96 -0.46 21.24
CA TRP A 422 -3.33 0.54 20.40
C TRP A 422 -4.13 0.79 19.11
N ILE A 423 -4.60 -0.28 18.45
CA ILE A 423 -5.49 -0.17 17.28
C ILE A 423 -6.76 0.61 17.64
N GLY A 424 -7.39 0.27 18.77
CA GLY A 424 -8.57 1.02 19.25
C GLY A 424 -8.27 2.51 19.47
N MET A 425 -7.10 2.85 20.02
CA MET A 425 -6.68 4.24 20.17
C MET A 425 -6.50 4.96 18.83
N VAL A 426 -5.94 4.27 17.81
CA VAL A 426 -5.80 4.82 16.45
C VAL A 426 -7.16 5.06 15.82
N ILE A 427 -8.08 4.09 15.91
CA ILE A 427 -9.46 4.21 15.44
C ILE A 427 -10.20 5.40 16.12
N ASP A 428 -9.92 5.63 17.41
CA ASP A 428 -10.49 6.75 18.16
C ASP A 428 -9.79 8.11 17.87
N GLY A 429 -8.93 8.19 16.86
CA GLY A 429 -8.21 9.40 16.45
C GLY A 429 -7.13 9.85 17.43
N GLN A 430 -6.64 8.95 18.29
CA GLN A 430 -5.54 9.25 19.19
C GLN A 430 -4.21 9.00 18.50
N ASN A 431 -3.30 9.96 18.60
CA ASN A 431 -1.93 9.79 18.11
C ASN A 431 -1.05 9.20 19.22
N VAL A 432 -0.64 7.94 19.07
CA VAL A 432 0.02 7.15 20.13
C VAL A 432 1.26 6.43 19.60
N HIS A 433 2.40 6.70 20.26
CA HIS A 433 3.67 6.03 19.95
C HIS A 433 4.05 5.07 21.06
N VAL A 434 4.30 3.81 20.71
CA VAL A 434 4.59 2.71 21.63
C VAL A 434 5.89 2.02 21.22
N GLY A 435 6.67 1.62 22.24
CA GLY A 435 7.91 0.87 22.05
C GLY A 435 9.14 1.76 21.78
N PRO A 436 10.30 1.10 21.54
CA PRO A 436 11.60 1.75 21.47
C PRO A 436 11.73 2.71 20.29
#